data_8851eed229c65e0b850e224f3ea6a6da
#
_entry.id   8851eed229c65e0b850e224f3ea6a6da
#
_cell.length_a   1.000
_cell.length_b   1.000
_cell.length_c   1.000
_cell.angle_alpha   90.00
_cell.angle_beta   90.00
_cell.angle_gamma   90.00
#
_symmetry.space_group_name_H-M   'P 1'
#
loop_
_entity.id
_entity.type
_entity.pdbx_description
1 polymer ?
#
loop_
_entity_poly.entity_id
_entity_poly.type
_entity_poly.pdbx_seq_one_letter_code
_entity_poly.pdbx_strand_id
1 'polypeptide(L)'
;MYSDNSNGTKTLNTLKKGSLNRLVVLVTTTGDQHALQDMTRFFLSLHAITSSEHFLEHLITLFDLKYSKEQNMPDRQQLRLMIVNLIKKWVNEHGKFIGNKTIKEIGIFLKRVNEDPSCQNIHKFTQNVLSYLPDIQFGPKNQPTLNFAEKPVIPDYHILFQPNLTILDPDPTEVARQITLLFHKAFKLVHSREFITALRIQGISHQTPTLVDFFDFGKKLALLVFETIIRKPDEGLAISNTLQIADALDKLNNFHALACIIIALKQNRIKSHPVMQTISNKEKFEYLFGRSGINPKKIHKYSKAIK
;
A
#
# COMPACT_ATOMS: atom_id res chain seq x y z
N MET A 1 -29.27 -0.70 9.12
CA MET A 1 -30.48 -0.69 8.28
C MET A 1 -30.13 -1.42 6.99
N TYR A 2 -30.80 -2.54 6.73
CA TYR A 2 -30.71 -3.26 5.47
C TYR A 2 -31.77 -2.69 4.53
N SER A 3 -31.46 -2.53 3.25
CA SER A 3 -32.48 -2.21 2.25
C SER A 3 -32.92 -3.52 1.59
N ASP A 4 -34.17 -3.90 1.77
CA ASP A 4 -34.79 -4.97 0.99
C ASP A 4 -35.08 -4.47 -0.43
N ASN A 5 -34.49 -5.13 -1.42
CA ASN A 5 -34.92 -5.02 -2.81
C ASN A 5 -35.62 -6.32 -3.19
N SER A 6 -36.95 -6.23 -3.34
CA SER A 6 -37.84 -7.30 -3.73
C SER A 6 -37.81 -7.58 -5.25
N ASN A 7 -36.72 -8.10 -5.77
CA ASN A 7 -36.70 -8.77 -7.07
C ASN A 7 -35.69 -9.91 -7.02
N GLY A 8 -36.18 -11.13 -6.98
CA GLY A 8 -35.70 -12.50 -7.16
C GLY A 8 -34.23 -12.88 -7.35
N THR A 9 -33.30 -11.98 -7.27
CA THR A 9 -31.86 -12.21 -7.13
C THR A 9 -31.45 -11.97 -5.68
N LYS A 10 -30.83 -12.95 -5.03
CA LYS A 10 -30.20 -12.77 -3.71
C LYS A 10 -29.21 -11.62 -3.78
N THR A 11 -29.70 -10.40 -3.60
CA THR A 11 -28.84 -9.22 -3.49
C THR A 11 -28.07 -9.34 -2.18
N LEU A 12 -26.75 -9.30 -2.28
CA LEU A 12 -25.86 -9.18 -1.14
C LEU A 12 -26.35 -8.00 -0.28
N ASN A 13 -26.78 -8.30 0.95
CA ASN A 13 -27.13 -7.29 1.95
C ASN A 13 -25.85 -6.50 2.29
N THR A 14 -25.65 -5.36 1.65
CA THR A 14 -24.51 -4.48 1.93
C THR A 14 -24.81 -3.63 3.14
N LEU A 15 -24.00 -3.79 4.19
CA LEU A 15 -24.07 -2.96 5.39
C LEU A 15 -23.68 -1.51 5.02
N LYS A 16 -24.65 -0.58 5.09
CA LYS A 16 -24.40 0.85 4.78
C LYS A 16 -23.82 1.62 5.99
N LYS A 17 -24.24 1.27 7.22
CA LYS A 17 -23.76 1.89 8.47
C LYS A 17 -23.93 0.90 9.62
N GLY A 18 -23.02 0.92 10.60
CA GLY A 18 -23.10 0.11 11.81
C GLY A 18 -22.14 0.59 12.90
N SER A 19 -22.44 0.25 14.17
CA SER A 19 -21.45 0.38 15.25
C SER A 19 -20.33 -0.66 15.07
N LEU A 20 -19.19 -0.43 15.70
CA LEU A 20 -18.06 -1.38 15.68
C LEU A 20 -18.52 -2.78 16.16
N ASN A 21 -19.30 -2.86 17.24
CA ASN A 21 -19.85 -4.11 17.75
C ASN A 21 -20.69 -4.84 16.70
N ARG A 22 -21.54 -4.13 15.99
CA ARG A 22 -22.39 -4.72 14.96
C ARG A 22 -21.58 -5.19 13.73
N LEU A 23 -20.53 -4.47 13.39
CA LEU A 23 -19.56 -4.88 12.36
C LEU A 23 -18.82 -6.15 12.77
N VAL A 24 -18.36 -6.23 14.03
CA VAL A 24 -17.72 -7.43 14.58
C VAL A 24 -18.67 -8.63 14.56
N VAL A 25 -19.90 -8.47 15.01
CA VAL A 25 -20.91 -9.53 14.95
C VAL A 25 -21.17 -9.97 13.51
N LEU A 26 -21.34 -9.04 12.58
CA LEU A 26 -21.55 -9.36 11.16
C LEU A 26 -20.39 -10.17 10.59
N VAL A 27 -19.16 -9.71 10.81
CA VAL A 27 -17.94 -10.37 10.31
C VAL A 27 -17.73 -11.75 10.92
N THR A 28 -18.26 -11.97 12.15
CA THR A 28 -18.16 -13.28 12.82
C THR A 28 -19.30 -14.24 12.42
N THR A 29 -20.47 -13.74 12.03
CA THR A 29 -21.67 -14.58 11.78
C THR A 29 -21.84 -15.01 10.33
N THR A 30 -21.23 -14.32 9.36
CA THR A 30 -21.31 -14.68 7.95
C THR A 30 -20.29 -15.77 7.60
N GLY A 31 -20.74 -17.03 7.52
CA GLY A 31 -19.90 -18.21 7.19
C GLY A 31 -19.55 -18.38 5.71
N ASP A 32 -19.77 -17.39 4.86
CA ASP A 32 -19.60 -17.46 3.40
C ASP A 32 -18.19 -17.08 2.94
N GLN A 33 -17.75 -17.57 1.76
CA GLN A 33 -16.47 -17.18 1.15
C GLN A 33 -16.35 -15.65 0.93
N HIS A 34 -17.45 -14.96 0.69
CA HIS A 34 -17.50 -13.49 0.61
C HIS A 34 -17.18 -12.83 1.98
N ALA A 35 -17.57 -13.44 3.08
CA ALA A 35 -17.22 -12.98 4.42
C ALA A 35 -15.71 -12.99 4.67
N LEU A 36 -14.97 -13.92 4.07
CA LEU A 36 -13.51 -13.97 4.15
C LEU A 36 -12.83 -12.76 3.48
N GLN A 37 -13.34 -12.34 2.31
CA GLN A 37 -12.84 -11.14 1.62
C GLN A 37 -13.22 -9.86 2.38
N ASP A 38 -14.43 -9.82 2.92
CA ASP A 38 -14.89 -8.68 3.72
C ASP A 38 -14.14 -8.54 5.05
N MET A 39 -13.71 -9.66 5.65
CA MET A 39 -12.81 -9.65 6.81
C MET A 39 -11.46 -9.01 6.49
N THR A 40 -10.84 -9.36 5.38
CA THR A 40 -9.55 -8.78 4.98
C THR A 40 -9.68 -7.28 4.75
N ARG A 41 -10.74 -6.83 4.07
CA ARG A 41 -11.08 -5.41 3.89
C ARG A 41 -11.34 -4.72 5.23
N PHE A 42 -12.08 -5.37 6.12
CA PHE A 42 -12.34 -4.87 7.47
C PHE A 42 -11.04 -4.62 8.23
N PHE A 43 -10.12 -5.59 8.28
CA PHE A 43 -8.85 -5.43 8.98
C PHE A 43 -7.95 -4.36 8.36
N LEU A 44 -7.95 -4.22 7.02
CA LEU A 44 -7.25 -3.13 6.35
C LEU A 44 -7.77 -1.75 6.80
N SER A 45 -9.09 -1.62 6.98
CA SER A 45 -9.73 -0.38 7.38
C SER A 45 -9.78 -0.17 8.90
N LEU A 46 -9.51 -1.21 9.70
CA LEU A 46 -9.67 -1.20 11.16
C LEU A 46 -8.93 -0.02 11.81
N HIS A 47 -7.68 0.23 11.42
CA HIS A 47 -6.87 1.32 11.96
C HIS A 47 -7.37 2.73 11.59
N ALA A 48 -8.23 2.84 10.57
CA ALA A 48 -8.89 4.10 10.24
C ALA A 48 -10.15 4.33 11.11
N ILE A 49 -10.66 3.27 11.73
CA ILE A 49 -11.90 3.29 12.53
C ILE A 49 -11.57 3.35 14.02
N THR A 50 -10.60 2.53 14.48
CA THR A 50 -10.26 2.37 15.90
C THR A 50 -8.80 1.94 16.06
N SER A 51 -8.28 2.02 17.30
CA SER A 51 -6.97 1.45 17.63
C SER A 51 -7.03 -0.08 17.80
N SER A 52 -5.87 -0.74 17.69
CA SER A 52 -5.75 -2.19 17.91
C SER A 52 -6.15 -2.58 19.32
N GLU A 53 -5.77 -1.76 20.32
CA GLU A 53 -6.10 -1.96 21.73
C GLU A 53 -7.62 -1.91 21.94
N HIS A 54 -8.26 -0.86 21.43
CA HIS A 54 -9.70 -0.67 21.59
C HIS A 54 -10.51 -1.76 20.89
N PHE A 55 -10.03 -2.22 19.72
CA PHE A 55 -10.66 -3.35 19.03
C PHE A 55 -10.56 -4.64 19.85
N LEU A 56 -9.38 -4.93 20.43
CA LEU A 56 -9.21 -6.08 21.31
C LEU A 56 -10.10 -6.02 22.56
N GLU A 57 -10.20 -4.86 23.21
CA GLU A 57 -11.12 -4.65 24.34
C GLU A 57 -12.56 -4.98 23.97
N HIS A 58 -13.02 -4.55 22.80
CA HIS A 58 -14.36 -4.91 22.29
C HIS A 58 -14.53 -6.40 22.09
N LEU A 59 -13.52 -7.09 21.53
CA LEU A 59 -13.57 -8.55 21.34
C LEU A 59 -13.62 -9.29 22.67
N ILE A 60 -12.82 -8.87 23.66
CA ILE A 60 -12.81 -9.44 25.01
C ILE A 60 -14.15 -9.20 25.71
N THR A 61 -14.68 -7.98 25.63
CA THR A 61 -16.00 -7.64 26.19
C THR A 61 -17.09 -8.54 25.60
N LEU A 62 -17.12 -8.73 24.28
CA LEU A 62 -18.08 -9.61 23.61
C LEU A 62 -17.91 -11.08 24.02
N PHE A 63 -16.67 -11.54 24.20
CA PHE A 63 -16.36 -12.91 24.65
C PHE A 63 -16.88 -13.18 26.08
N ASP A 64 -16.75 -12.18 26.96
CA ASP A 64 -17.13 -12.27 28.39
C ASP A 64 -18.61 -11.99 28.66
N LEU A 65 -19.36 -11.48 27.66
CA LEU A 65 -20.78 -11.20 27.84
C LEU A 65 -21.55 -12.45 28.30
N LYS A 66 -22.32 -12.26 29.39
CA LYS A 66 -23.29 -13.27 29.88
C LYS A 66 -24.62 -13.03 29.16
N TYR A 67 -24.91 -13.81 28.14
CA TYR A 67 -26.17 -13.69 27.40
C TYR A 67 -27.35 -14.27 28.17
N SER A 68 -28.45 -13.50 28.21
CA SER A 68 -29.81 -14.07 28.16
C SER A 68 -30.14 -14.31 26.68
N LYS A 69 -30.85 -15.44 26.38
CA LYS A 69 -31.22 -15.81 25.00
C LYS A 69 -32.10 -14.74 24.35
N GLU A 70 -31.50 -13.76 23.72
CA GLU A 70 -32.21 -12.86 22.79
C GLU A 70 -32.27 -13.51 21.43
N GLN A 71 -33.44 -13.41 20.80
CA GLN A 71 -33.70 -13.95 19.45
C GLN A 71 -32.71 -13.38 18.45
N ASN A 72 -32.02 -14.26 17.69
CA ASN A 72 -31.04 -13.98 16.62
C ASN A 72 -29.57 -13.78 17.01
N MET A 73 -29.14 -14.12 18.23
CA MET A 73 -27.71 -14.15 18.54
C MET A 73 -27.16 -15.60 18.47
N PRO A 74 -25.96 -15.82 17.99
CA PRO A 74 -25.33 -17.14 17.99
C PRO A 74 -25.18 -17.66 19.41
N ASP A 75 -25.24 -18.99 19.61
CA ASP A 75 -24.94 -19.62 20.88
C ASP A 75 -23.65 -19.10 21.47
N ARG A 76 -23.58 -18.95 22.78
CA ARG A 76 -22.41 -18.40 23.48
C ARG A 76 -21.09 -19.11 23.10
N GLN A 77 -21.15 -20.44 22.99
CA GLN A 77 -19.95 -21.21 22.59
C GLN A 77 -19.56 -20.93 21.15
N GLN A 78 -20.53 -20.79 20.26
CA GLN A 78 -20.31 -20.43 18.87
C GLN A 78 -19.73 -19.03 18.75
N LEU A 79 -20.24 -18.03 19.48
CA LEU A 79 -19.69 -16.68 19.49
C LEU A 79 -18.24 -16.65 19.99
N ARG A 80 -17.94 -17.38 21.07
CA ARG A 80 -16.56 -17.50 21.60
C ARG A 80 -15.60 -18.10 20.58
N LEU A 81 -16.02 -19.16 19.89
CA LEU A 81 -15.22 -19.76 18.80
C LEU A 81 -14.99 -18.77 17.65
N MET A 82 -16.03 -18.03 17.27
CA MET A 82 -15.93 -17.01 16.21
C MET A 82 -14.97 -15.90 16.58
N ILE A 83 -14.98 -15.41 17.83
CA ILE A 83 -14.04 -14.37 18.31
C ILE A 83 -12.61 -14.89 18.28
N VAL A 84 -12.34 -16.10 18.73
CA VAL A 84 -10.99 -16.69 18.68
C VAL A 84 -10.52 -16.87 17.23
N ASN A 85 -11.40 -17.31 16.33
CA ASN A 85 -11.07 -17.39 14.89
C ASN A 85 -10.82 -16.03 14.26
N LEU A 86 -11.57 -15.00 14.67
CA LEU A 86 -11.35 -13.62 14.22
C LEU A 86 -9.99 -13.11 14.68
N ILE A 87 -9.62 -13.32 15.94
CA ILE A 87 -8.30 -12.97 16.47
C ILE A 87 -7.20 -13.73 15.72
N LYS A 88 -7.37 -15.03 15.48
CA LYS A 88 -6.44 -15.85 14.70
C LYS A 88 -6.21 -15.25 13.32
N LYS A 89 -7.27 -14.90 12.61
CA LYS A 89 -7.19 -14.33 11.28
C LYS A 89 -6.55 -12.94 11.31
N TRP A 90 -6.96 -12.09 12.26
CA TRP A 90 -6.38 -10.77 12.45
C TRP A 90 -4.87 -10.82 12.67
N VAL A 91 -4.42 -11.70 13.55
CA VAL A 91 -2.99 -11.91 13.85
C VAL A 91 -2.24 -12.45 12.64
N ASN A 92 -2.79 -13.44 11.91
CA ASN A 92 -2.13 -14.04 10.75
C ASN A 92 -1.97 -13.06 9.57
N GLU A 93 -3.02 -12.31 9.27
CA GLU A 93 -3.03 -11.44 8.09
C GLU A 93 -2.44 -10.05 8.38
N HIS A 94 -2.62 -9.56 9.60
CA HIS A 94 -2.30 -8.18 9.97
C HIS A 94 -1.40 -8.06 11.21
N GLY A 95 -0.84 -9.14 11.73
CA GLY A 95 -0.04 -9.16 12.97
C GLY A 95 1.08 -8.12 12.98
N LYS A 96 1.73 -7.89 11.83
CA LYS A 96 2.77 -6.86 11.67
C LYS A 96 2.29 -5.42 11.89
N PHE A 97 0.99 -5.18 11.85
CA PHE A 97 0.37 -3.85 12.09
C PHE A 97 -0.25 -3.73 13.48
N ILE A 98 -0.27 -4.82 14.23
CA ILE A 98 -0.72 -4.86 15.62
C ILE A 98 0.46 -4.45 16.50
N GLY A 99 0.27 -3.46 17.37
CA GLY A 99 1.33 -3.02 18.29
C GLY A 99 1.78 -4.14 19.24
N ASN A 100 3.05 -4.14 19.63
CA ASN A 100 3.63 -5.14 20.55
C ASN A 100 2.85 -5.28 21.87
N LYS A 101 2.27 -4.19 22.37
CA LYS A 101 1.41 -4.18 23.56
C LYS A 101 0.17 -5.04 23.34
N THR A 102 -0.55 -4.79 22.25
CA THR A 102 -1.77 -5.54 21.90
C THR A 102 -1.49 -7.01 21.64
N ILE A 103 -0.35 -7.35 21.01
CA ILE A 103 0.06 -8.77 20.83
C ILE A 103 0.26 -9.46 22.17
N LYS A 104 0.89 -8.80 23.14
CA LYS A 104 1.04 -9.33 24.51
C LYS A 104 -0.32 -9.51 25.18
N GLU A 105 -1.22 -8.55 25.05
CA GLU A 105 -2.57 -8.62 25.58
C GLU A 105 -3.40 -9.74 24.95
N ILE A 106 -3.27 -9.97 23.62
CA ILE A 106 -3.85 -11.14 22.93
C ILE A 106 -3.32 -12.43 23.55
N GLY A 107 -2.02 -12.52 23.79
CA GLY A 107 -1.40 -13.70 24.43
C GLY A 107 -1.96 -13.97 25.83
N ILE A 108 -2.11 -12.93 26.67
CA ILE A 108 -2.71 -13.03 28.01
C ILE A 108 -4.15 -13.48 27.92
N PHE A 109 -4.93 -12.89 27.02
CA PHE A 109 -6.34 -13.24 26.81
C PHE A 109 -6.48 -14.73 26.38
N LEU A 110 -5.71 -15.17 25.39
CA LEU A 110 -5.79 -16.56 24.89
C LEU A 110 -5.32 -17.58 25.93
N LYS A 111 -4.34 -17.26 26.79
CA LYS A 111 -3.95 -18.11 27.93
C LYS A 111 -5.11 -18.25 28.92
N ARG A 112 -5.76 -17.14 29.30
CA ARG A 112 -6.95 -17.14 30.15
C ARG A 112 -8.05 -18.05 29.58
N VAL A 113 -8.32 -17.94 28.26
CA VAL A 113 -9.33 -18.78 27.58
C VAL A 113 -8.91 -20.26 27.58
N ASN A 114 -7.62 -20.56 27.47
CA ASN A 114 -7.11 -21.93 27.48
C ASN A 114 -7.16 -22.57 28.89
N GLU A 115 -7.18 -21.77 29.94
CA GLU A 115 -7.27 -22.20 31.33
C GLU A 115 -8.75 -22.33 31.80
N ASP A 116 -9.72 -21.75 31.07
CA ASP A 116 -11.13 -21.78 31.43
C ASP A 116 -11.77 -23.14 31.05
N PRO A 117 -12.22 -23.96 32.02
CA PRO A 117 -12.85 -25.26 31.73
C PRO A 117 -14.11 -25.14 30.86
N SER A 118 -14.81 -24.00 30.92
CA SER A 118 -16.01 -23.76 30.09
C SER A 118 -15.67 -23.55 28.59
N CYS A 119 -14.40 -23.48 28.27
CA CYS A 119 -13.87 -23.20 26.91
C CYS A 119 -13.14 -24.39 26.26
N GLN A 120 -13.30 -25.63 26.80
CA GLN A 120 -12.58 -26.81 26.32
C GLN A 120 -12.70 -27.05 24.81
N ASN A 121 -13.84 -26.76 24.22
CA ASN A 121 -14.11 -26.92 22.79
C ASN A 121 -13.27 -25.99 21.90
N ILE A 122 -12.69 -24.92 22.45
CA ILE A 122 -11.86 -23.95 21.70
C ILE A 122 -10.37 -23.98 22.10
N HIS A 123 -9.97 -24.80 23.08
CA HIS A 123 -8.58 -24.89 23.54
C HIS A 123 -7.60 -25.21 22.41
N LYS A 124 -7.94 -26.13 21.51
CA LYS A 124 -7.10 -26.46 20.35
C LYS A 124 -6.84 -25.25 19.45
N PHE A 125 -7.85 -24.39 19.28
CA PHE A 125 -7.72 -23.17 18.48
C PHE A 125 -6.86 -22.13 19.19
N THR A 126 -7.05 -21.93 20.50
CA THR A 126 -6.25 -20.98 21.28
C THR A 126 -4.78 -21.39 21.35
N GLN A 127 -4.50 -22.68 21.58
CA GLN A 127 -3.14 -23.23 21.56
C GLN A 127 -2.45 -23.03 20.20
N ASN A 128 -3.17 -23.25 19.11
CA ASN A 128 -2.64 -23.00 17.76
C ASN A 128 -2.25 -21.52 17.56
N VAL A 129 -3.06 -20.56 18.05
CA VAL A 129 -2.70 -19.14 17.96
C VAL A 129 -1.51 -18.80 18.86
N LEU A 130 -1.50 -19.31 20.09
CA LEU A 130 -0.41 -19.09 21.04
C LEU A 130 0.94 -19.60 20.54
N SER A 131 0.97 -20.70 19.78
CA SER A 131 2.21 -21.30 19.28
C SER A 131 2.96 -20.43 18.29
N TYR A 132 2.28 -19.57 17.51
CA TYR A 132 2.94 -18.71 16.53
C TYR A 132 2.93 -17.21 16.88
N LEU A 133 2.26 -16.80 17.98
CA LEU A 133 2.30 -15.41 18.43
C LEU A 133 3.73 -14.87 18.63
N PRO A 134 4.69 -15.64 19.19
CA PRO A 134 6.08 -15.19 19.34
C PRO A 134 6.80 -14.99 18.01
N ASP A 135 6.39 -15.74 16.96
CA ASP A 135 7.04 -15.78 15.65
C ASP A 135 6.44 -14.77 14.67
N ILE A 136 5.58 -13.85 15.13
CA ILE A 136 5.06 -12.79 14.29
C ILE A 136 6.21 -11.85 13.93
N GLN A 137 6.98 -12.25 12.92
CA GLN A 137 8.01 -11.42 12.33
C GLN A 137 7.37 -10.34 11.46
N PHE A 138 7.80 -9.11 11.69
CA PHE A 138 7.43 -7.93 10.95
C PHE A 138 8.01 -7.99 9.53
N GLY A 139 7.24 -8.54 8.58
CA GLY A 139 7.62 -8.58 7.17
C GLY A 139 6.82 -9.58 6.34
N PRO A 140 6.55 -9.30 5.07
CA PRO A 140 5.86 -10.25 4.20
C PRO A 140 6.75 -11.45 3.90
N LYS A 141 6.28 -12.66 4.24
CA LYS A 141 7.00 -13.91 3.99
C LYS A 141 7.20 -14.21 2.50
N ASN A 142 6.34 -13.73 1.60
CA ASN A 142 6.43 -13.89 0.15
C ASN A 142 6.16 -12.55 -0.53
N GLN A 143 7.21 -11.79 -0.81
CA GLN A 143 7.07 -10.61 -1.66
C GLN A 143 7.23 -11.03 -3.12
N PRO A 144 6.32 -10.60 -4.02
CA PRO A 144 6.55 -10.81 -5.43
C PRO A 144 7.88 -10.18 -5.84
N THR A 145 8.70 -10.94 -6.55
CA THR A 145 9.93 -10.44 -7.16
C THR A 145 9.61 -9.86 -8.52
N LEU A 146 10.16 -8.70 -8.82
CA LEU A 146 10.05 -8.13 -10.14
C LEU A 146 11.13 -8.77 -11.03
N ASN A 147 10.70 -9.50 -12.06
CA ASN A 147 11.60 -10.11 -13.04
C ASN A 147 11.36 -9.47 -14.40
N PHE A 148 12.43 -9.07 -15.06
CA PHE A 148 12.37 -8.62 -16.46
C PHE A 148 12.64 -9.82 -17.39
N ALA A 149 11.86 -9.91 -18.48
CA ALA A 149 12.02 -10.98 -19.47
C ALA A 149 13.33 -10.89 -20.26
N GLU A 150 13.84 -9.66 -20.44
CA GLU A 150 15.07 -9.39 -21.17
C GLU A 150 16.26 -9.31 -20.22
N LYS A 151 17.42 -9.76 -20.72
CA LYS A 151 18.68 -9.64 -19.99
C LYS A 151 19.06 -8.16 -19.77
N PRO A 152 19.69 -7.83 -18.63
CA PRO A 152 20.16 -6.46 -18.39
C PRO A 152 21.22 -6.07 -19.42
N VAL A 153 21.15 -4.83 -19.90
CA VAL A 153 22.20 -4.21 -20.71
C VAL A 153 23.30 -3.76 -19.76
N ILE A 154 24.41 -4.51 -19.73
CA ILE A 154 25.55 -4.15 -18.89
C ILE A 154 26.24 -2.94 -19.55
N PRO A 155 26.34 -1.78 -18.88
CA PRO A 155 27.07 -0.64 -19.42
C PRO A 155 28.55 -1.00 -19.66
N ASP A 156 29.14 -0.38 -20.67
CA ASP A 156 30.57 -0.52 -20.90
C ASP A 156 31.35 -0.11 -19.63
N TYR A 157 32.36 -0.92 -19.30
CA TYR A 157 33.23 -0.67 -18.15
C TYR A 157 33.82 0.75 -18.14
N HIS A 158 34.18 1.29 -19.31
CA HIS A 158 34.72 2.67 -19.45
C HIS A 158 33.67 3.74 -19.07
N ILE A 159 32.37 3.48 -19.29
CA ILE A 159 31.29 4.40 -18.89
C ILE A 159 31.13 4.41 -17.39
N LEU A 160 31.17 3.24 -16.75
CA LEU A 160 30.90 3.10 -15.30
C LEU A 160 31.93 3.82 -14.42
N PHE A 161 33.17 3.99 -14.91
CA PHE A 161 34.25 4.60 -14.15
C PHE A 161 34.57 6.04 -14.57
N GLN A 162 33.73 6.68 -15.39
CA GLN A 162 33.86 8.09 -15.70
C GLN A 162 33.62 8.95 -14.47
N PRO A 163 34.46 9.93 -14.14
CA PRO A 163 34.33 10.74 -12.93
C PRO A 163 33.06 11.59 -12.88
N ASN A 164 32.47 11.89 -14.06
CA ASN A 164 31.25 12.71 -14.17
C ASN A 164 30.04 11.90 -14.69
N LEU A 165 30.02 10.59 -14.41
CA LEU A 165 28.90 9.72 -14.81
C LEU A 165 27.59 10.22 -14.23
N THR A 166 26.58 10.32 -15.07
CA THR A 166 25.21 10.69 -14.67
C THR A 166 24.21 9.63 -15.11
N ILE A 167 22.98 9.73 -14.63
CA ILE A 167 21.90 8.80 -15.01
C ILE A 167 21.48 8.91 -16.49
N LEU A 168 21.97 9.91 -17.22
CA LEU A 168 21.65 10.14 -18.63
C LEU A 168 22.72 9.57 -19.58
N ASP A 169 23.82 9.02 -19.05
CA ASP A 169 24.92 8.51 -19.85
C ASP A 169 24.77 7.03 -20.26
N PRO A 170 24.22 6.13 -19.40
CA PRO A 170 23.97 4.75 -19.77
C PRO A 170 22.75 4.60 -20.71
N ASP A 171 22.55 3.38 -21.22
CA ASP A 171 21.40 3.04 -22.05
C ASP A 171 20.07 3.42 -21.35
N PRO A 172 19.19 4.20 -22.03
CA PRO A 172 17.95 4.68 -21.44
C PRO A 172 17.00 3.56 -20.95
N THR A 173 17.00 2.42 -21.64
CA THR A 173 16.16 1.27 -21.27
C THR A 173 16.64 0.64 -19.97
N GLU A 174 17.97 0.48 -19.84
CA GLU A 174 18.55 -0.06 -18.62
C GLU A 174 18.38 0.91 -17.44
N VAL A 175 18.55 2.20 -17.64
CA VAL A 175 18.28 3.22 -16.62
C VAL A 175 16.82 3.13 -16.15
N ALA A 176 15.86 2.99 -17.07
CA ALA A 176 14.45 2.82 -16.73
C ALA A 176 14.18 1.53 -15.92
N ARG A 177 14.87 0.42 -16.25
CA ARG A 177 14.80 -0.84 -15.49
C ARG A 177 15.32 -0.66 -14.07
N GLN A 178 16.48 -0.04 -13.90
CA GLN A 178 17.07 0.21 -12.58
C GLN A 178 16.19 1.14 -11.73
N ILE A 179 15.67 2.21 -12.32
CA ILE A 179 14.69 3.09 -11.66
C ILE A 179 13.46 2.27 -11.22
N THR A 180 12.95 1.37 -12.07
CA THR A 180 11.78 0.54 -11.77
C THR A 180 12.06 -0.41 -10.60
N LEU A 181 13.23 -1.03 -10.55
CA LEU A 181 13.64 -1.87 -9.42
C LEU A 181 13.72 -1.07 -8.11
N LEU A 182 14.30 0.12 -8.15
CA LEU A 182 14.40 1.00 -6.98
C LEU A 182 13.02 1.44 -6.48
N PHE A 183 12.12 1.85 -7.39
CA PHE A 183 10.75 2.22 -7.02
C PHE A 183 9.96 1.03 -6.50
N HIS A 184 10.12 -0.15 -7.08
CA HIS A 184 9.49 -1.37 -6.57
C HIS A 184 9.97 -1.68 -5.14
N LYS A 185 11.29 -1.58 -4.88
CA LYS A 185 11.86 -1.75 -3.53
C LYS A 185 11.28 -0.73 -2.55
N ALA A 186 11.21 0.55 -2.93
CA ALA A 186 10.65 1.59 -2.10
C ALA A 186 9.14 1.39 -1.85
N PHE A 187 8.37 1.00 -2.88
CA PHE A 187 6.94 0.73 -2.76
C PHE A 187 6.63 -0.44 -1.82
N LYS A 188 7.47 -1.48 -1.81
CA LYS A 188 7.33 -2.61 -0.89
C LYS A 188 7.40 -2.23 0.59
N LEU A 189 8.05 -1.12 0.91
CA LEU A 189 8.12 -0.60 2.29
C LEU A 189 6.87 0.15 2.70
N VAL A 190 6.03 0.56 1.74
CA VAL A 190 4.80 1.31 2.03
C VAL A 190 3.76 0.39 2.66
N HIS A 191 3.29 0.78 3.85
CA HIS A 191 2.25 0.04 4.54
C HIS A 191 0.88 0.31 3.92
N SER A 192 0.14 -0.76 3.56
CA SER A 192 -1.19 -0.66 2.92
C SER A 192 -2.18 0.19 3.73
N ARG A 193 -2.11 0.14 5.07
CA ARG A 193 -2.94 0.98 5.96
C ARG A 193 -2.73 2.47 5.75
N GLU A 194 -1.52 2.90 5.33
CA GLU A 194 -1.23 4.31 5.14
C GLU A 194 -1.98 4.92 3.96
N PHE A 195 -2.28 4.12 2.93
CA PHE A 195 -3.18 4.56 1.85
C PHE A 195 -4.58 4.89 2.37
N ILE A 196 -5.12 4.04 3.25
CA ILE A 196 -6.45 4.27 3.85
C ILE A 196 -6.41 5.50 4.77
N THR A 197 -5.33 5.64 5.57
CA THR A 197 -5.12 6.82 6.40
C THR A 197 -5.03 8.09 5.55
N ALA A 198 -4.25 8.07 4.46
CA ALA A 198 -4.11 9.20 3.53
C ALA A 198 -5.44 9.59 2.89
N LEU A 199 -6.29 8.62 2.53
CA LEU A 199 -7.64 8.88 2.02
C LEU A 199 -8.52 9.54 3.09
N ARG A 200 -8.47 9.07 4.34
CA ARG A 200 -9.25 9.62 5.45
C ARG A 200 -8.88 11.06 5.78
N ILE A 201 -7.58 11.37 5.84
CA ILE A 201 -7.07 12.71 6.15
C ILE A 201 -6.97 13.61 4.90
N GLN A 202 -7.38 13.10 3.74
CA GLN A 202 -7.30 13.77 2.43
C GLN A 202 -5.90 14.27 2.06
N GLY A 203 -4.86 13.50 2.46
CA GLY A 203 -3.48 13.87 2.17
C GLY A 203 -2.45 12.92 2.77
N ILE A 204 -1.20 13.28 2.57
CA ILE A 204 -0.02 12.59 3.09
C ILE A 204 0.56 13.43 4.22
N SER A 205 0.85 12.81 5.38
CA SER A 205 1.32 13.51 6.57
C SER A 205 2.23 12.64 7.43
N HIS A 206 2.64 13.16 8.59
CA HIS A 206 3.37 12.39 9.60
C HIS A 206 2.66 11.09 10.05
N GLN A 207 1.35 10.95 9.80
CA GLN A 207 0.59 9.72 10.08
C GLN A 207 0.81 8.64 9.01
N THR A 208 1.49 8.97 7.91
CA THR A 208 1.76 8.07 6.78
C THR A 208 3.25 8.11 6.40
N PRO A 209 4.17 7.77 7.33
CA PRO A 209 5.61 8.02 7.16
C PRO A 209 6.20 7.26 5.97
N THR A 210 5.87 5.98 5.77
CA THR A 210 6.43 5.19 4.66
C THR A 210 5.89 5.67 3.30
N LEU A 211 4.67 6.19 3.27
CA LEU A 211 4.11 6.81 2.08
C LEU A 211 4.76 8.17 1.79
N VAL A 212 5.07 8.96 2.83
CA VAL A 212 5.87 10.19 2.71
C VAL A 212 7.23 9.88 2.10
N ASP A 213 7.96 8.91 2.65
CA ASP A 213 9.29 8.50 2.16
C ASP A 213 9.25 8.07 0.69
N PHE A 214 8.22 7.31 0.29
CA PHE A 214 8.04 6.89 -1.10
C PHE A 214 7.85 8.08 -2.05
N PHE A 215 7.02 9.06 -1.69
CA PHE A 215 6.82 10.26 -2.52
C PHE A 215 8.03 11.18 -2.50
N ASP A 216 8.76 11.27 -1.39
CA ASP A 216 10.00 12.05 -1.31
C ASP A 216 11.12 11.42 -2.14
N PHE A 217 11.16 10.08 -2.23
CA PHE A 217 12.04 9.40 -3.18
C PHE A 217 11.74 9.81 -4.63
N GLY A 218 10.46 9.89 -5.01
CA GLY A 218 10.03 10.40 -6.32
C GLY A 218 10.44 11.86 -6.57
N LYS A 219 10.31 12.74 -5.57
CA LYS A 219 10.76 14.14 -5.67
C LYS A 219 12.27 14.23 -5.89
N LYS A 220 13.07 13.42 -5.18
CA LYS A 220 14.52 13.34 -5.35
C LYS A 220 14.90 12.92 -6.76
N LEU A 221 14.19 11.94 -7.35
CA LEU A 221 14.41 11.57 -8.75
C LEU A 221 14.11 12.73 -9.70
N ALA A 222 12.97 13.42 -9.52
CA ALA A 222 12.64 14.56 -10.37
C ALA A 222 13.69 15.69 -10.29
N LEU A 223 14.16 15.99 -9.08
CA LEU A 223 15.22 16.97 -8.86
C LEU A 223 16.55 16.53 -9.49
N LEU A 224 16.96 15.27 -9.29
CA LEU A 224 18.18 14.70 -9.87
C LEU A 224 18.17 14.81 -11.40
N VAL A 225 17.07 14.44 -12.05
CA VAL A 225 16.92 14.55 -13.51
C VAL A 225 17.00 15.99 -13.97
N PHE A 226 16.27 16.90 -13.30
CA PHE A 226 16.30 18.33 -13.62
C PHE A 226 17.73 18.90 -13.52
N GLU A 227 18.41 18.68 -12.38
CA GLU A 227 19.78 19.16 -12.18
C GLU A 227 20.76 18.54 -13.15
N THR A 228 20.58 17.26 -13.50
CA THR A 228 21.46 16.60 -14.48
C THR A 228 21.33 17.24 -15.84
N ILE A 229 20.11 17.51 -16.31
CA ILE A 229 19.89 18.16 -17.61
C ILE A 229 20.58 19.53 -17.67
N ILE A 230 20.35 20.39 -16.67
CA ILE A 230 20.87 21.76 -16.68
C ILE A 230 22.39 21.86 -16.49
N ARG A 231 23.03 20.80 -15.98
CA ARG A 231 24.50 20.73 -15.80
C ARG A 231 25.22 20.11 -16.98
N LYS A 232 24.51 19.44 -17.90
CA LYS A 232 25.15 18.86 -19.09
C LYS A 232 25.51 19.96 -20.07
N PRO A 233 26.71 19.89 -20.72
CA PRO A 233 27.12 20.83 -21.74
C PRO A 233 26.15 20.89 -22.93
N ASP A 234 25.59 19.74 -23.31
CA ASP A 234 24.55 19.62 -24.33
C ASP A 234 23.19 19.31 -23.61
N GLU A 235 22.49 20.38 -23.23
CA GLU A 235 21.14 20.27 -22.63
C GLU A 235 20.15 19.60 -23.61
N GLY A 236 20.31 19.78 -24.93
CA GLY A 236 19.43 19.22 -25.95
C GLY A 236 19.52 17.70 -26.02
N LEU A 237 20.73 17.16 -26.04
CA LEU A 237 20.97 15.71 -25.99
C LEU A 237 20.46 15.14 -24.64
N ALA A 238 20.72 15.82 -23.53
CA ALA A 238 20.25 15.40 -22.22
C ALA A 238 18.73 15.32 -22.14
N ILE A 239 18.00 16.28 -22.72
CA ILE A 239 16.53 16.28 -22.84
C ILE A 239 16.08 15.09 -23.69
N SER A 240 16.72 14.83 -24.84
CA SER A 240 16.37 13.71 -25.73
C SER A 240 16.55 12.36 -25.03
N ASN A 241 17.67 12.16 -24.32
CA ASN A 241 17.91 10.94 -23.53
C ASN A 241 16.87 10.79 -22.40
N THR A 242 16.51 11.88 -21.74
CA THR A 242 15.46 11.88 -20.71
C THR A 242 14.09 11.46 -21.25
N LEU A 243 13.74 11.91 -22.47
CA LEU A 243 12.51 11.48 -23.15
C LEU A 243 12.54 9.99 -23.51
N GLN A 244 13.71 9.44 -23.84
CA GLN A 244 13.87 8.00 -24.08
C GLN A 244 13.69 7.19 -22.78
N ILE A 245 14.24 7.65 -21.66
CA ILE A 245 14.04 7.04 -20.34
C ILE A 245 12.55 7.06 -19.98
N ALA A 246 11.84 8.19 -20.20
CA ALA A 246 10.43 8.30 -19.93
C ALA A 246 9.59 7.32 -20.78
N ASP A 247 9.92 7.15 -22.06
CA ASP A 247 9.30 6.18 -22.95
C ASP A 247 9.51 4.72 -22.48
N ALA A 248 10.72 4.40 -22.03
CA ALA A 248 11.03 3.10 -21.47
C ALA A 248 10.28 2.82 -20.16
N LEU A 249 10.12 3.84 -19.29
CA LEU A 249 9.32 3.74 -18.08
C LEU A 249 7.83 3.52 -18.38
N ASP A 250 7.28 4.16 -19.42
CA ASP A 250 5.90 3.90 -19.86
C ASP A 250 5.72 2.45 -20.32
N LYS A 251 6.65 1.92 -21.13
CA LYS A 251 6.66 0.51 -21.56
C LYS A 251 6.75 -0.48 -20.39
N LEU A 252 7.47 -0.11 -19.33
CA LEU A 252 7.56 -0.88 -18.08
C LEU A 252 6.35 -0.69 -17.15
N ASN A 253 5.36 0.13 -17.52
CA ASN A 253 4.21 0.51 -16.69
C ASN A 253 4.59 1.15 -15.35
N ASN A 254 5.77 1.77 -15.26
CA ASN A 254 6.19 2.50 -14.07
C ASN A 254 5.71 3.95 -14.12
N PHE A 255 4.39 4.15 -14.00
CA PHE A 255 3.76 5.47 -14.13
C PHE A 255 4.19 6.45 -13.05
N HIS A 256 4.59 5.96 -11.86
CA HIS A 256 5.05 6.86 -10.80
C HIS A 256 6.42 7.48 -11.14
N ALA A 257 7.39 6.67 -11.57
CA ALA A 257 8.68 7.19 -12.01
C ALA A 257 8.53 8.04 -13.29
N LEU A 258 7.68 7.61 -14.24
CA LEU A 258 7.32 8.42 -15.40
C LEU A 258 6.81 9.81 -14.99
N ALA A 259 5.89 9.88 -14.02
CA ALA A 259 5.40 11.15 -13.50
C ALA A 259 6.53 12.04 -12.95
N CYS A 260 7.51 11.46 -12.24
CA CYS A 260 8.67 12.19 -11.73
C CYS A 260 9.53 12.78 -12.86
N ILE A 261 9.80 11.99 -13.90
CA ILE A 261 10.55 12.47 -15.09
C ILE A 261 9.79 13.61 -15.80
N ILE A 262 8.48 13.45 -16.00
CA ILE A 262 7.63 14.47 -16.62
C ILE A 262 7.60 15.76 -15.81
N ILE A 263 7.59 15.68 -14.47
CA ILE A 263 7.69 16.87 -13.61
C ILE A 263 9.01 17.62 -13.82
N ALA A 264 10.12 16.90 -13.97
CA ALA A 264 11.42 17.50 -14.28
C ALA A 264 11.41 18.20 -15.64
N LEU A 265 10.94 17.51 -16.69
CA LEU A 265 10.85 18.07 -18.06
C LEU A 265 9.89 19.26 -18.17
N LYS A 266 8.91 19.36 -17.29
CA LYS A 266 7.92 20.46 -17.29
C LYS A 266 8.40 21.74 -16.62
N GLN A 267 9.61 21.75 -16.04
CA GLN A 267 10.18 22.98 -15.49
C GLN A 267 10.38 24.00 -16.63
N ASN A 268 10.07 25.28 -16.35
CA ASN A 268 10.03 26.32 -17.37
C ASN A 268 11.30 26.39 -18.22
N ARG A 269 12.47 26.27 -17.59
CA ARG A 269 13.78 26.29 -18.28
C ARG A 269 13.89 25.19 -19.34
N ILE A 270 13.50 23.95 -19.00
CA ILE A 270 13.59 22.81 -19.92
C ILE A 270 12.47 22.90 -20.95
N LYS A 271 11.25 23.21 -20.51
CA LYS A 271 10.08 23.31 -21.39
C LYS A 271 10.26 24.35 -22.50
N SER A 272 10.93 25.47 -22.24
CA SER A 272 11.22 26.53 -23.23
C SER A 272 12.42 26.22 -24.12
N HIS A 273 13.17 25.12 -23.86
CA HIS A 273 14.33 24.74 -24.66
C HIS A 273 13.94 24.41 -26.11
N PRO A 274 14.69 24.85 -27.15
CA PRO A 274 14.35 24.64 -28.55
C PRO A 274 14.07 23.17 -28.91
N VAL A 275 14.85 22.23 -28.35
CA VAL A 275 14.66 20.77 -28.55
C VAL A 275 13.27 20.29 -28.12
N MET A 276 12.70 20.85 -27.05
CA MET A 276 11.33 20.52 -26.61
C MET A 276 10.26 21.11 -27.52
N GLN A 277 10.59 22.09 -28.34
CA GLN A 277 9.65 22.73 -29.28
C GLN A 277 9.62 22.03 -30.63
N THR A 278 10.53 21.08 -30.90
CA THR A 278 10.43 20.24 -32.11
C THR A 278 9.14 19.44 -32.09
N ILE A 279 8.49 19.27 -33.24
CA ILE A 279 7.19 18.58 -33.36
C ILE A 279 7.27 17.21 -32.73
N SER A 280 8.29 16.39 -33.08
CA SER A 280 8.43 15.01 -32.55
C SER A 280 8.58 14.96 -31.03
N ASN A 281 9.42 15.81 -30.43
CA ASN A 281 9.60 15.81 -28.98
C ASN A 281 8.36 16.36 -28.23
N LYS A 282 7.68 17.34 -28.84
CA LYS A 282 6.45 17.90 -28.27
C LYS A 282 5.33 16.86 -28.26
N GLU A 283 5.11 16.17 -29.36
CA GLU A 283 4.10 15.11 -29.46
C GLU A 283 4.41 13.97 -28.48
N LYS A 284 5.65 13.52 -28.44
CA LYS A 284 6.10 12.49 -27.50
C LYS A 284 5.91 12.92 -26.04
N PHE A 285 6.28 14.16 -25.71
CA PHE A 285 6.08 14.71 -24.36
C PHE A 285 4.60 14.76 -23.98
N GLU A 286 3.71 15.24 -24.85
CA GLU A 286 2.28 15.33 -24.57
C GLU A 286 1.65 13.92 -24.40
N TYR A 287 2.07 12.94 -25.22
CA TYR A 287 1.66 11.56 -25.06
C TYR A 287 2.07 11.01 -23.68
N LEU A 288 3.36 11.09 -23.33
CA LEU A 288 3.89 10.59 -22.04
C LEU A 288 3.29 11.35 -20.85
N PHE A 289 3.04 12.65 -21.01
CA PHE A 289 2.34 13.44 -20.01
C PHE A 289 0.93 12.91 -19.74
N GLY A 290 0.16 12.60 -20.77
CA GLY A 290 -1.15 11.96 -20.63
C GLY A 290 -1.07 10.60 -19.91
N ARG A 291 -0.07 9.78 -20.24
CA ARG A 291 0.17 8.47 -19.61
C ARG A 291 0.60 8.55 -18.15
N SER A 292 1.30 9.60 -17.76
CA SER A 292 1.80 9.76 -16.38
C SER A 292 0.71 9.90 -15.31
N GLY A 293 -0.55 10.11 -15.70
CA GLY A 293 -1.67 10.32 -14.77
C GLY A 293 -1.59 11.62 -13.95
N ILE A 294 -0.66 12.51 -14.28
CA ILE A 294 -0.50 13.79 -13.58
C ILE A 294 -1.67 14.72 -13.92
N ASN A 295 -2.41 15.13 -12.88
CA ASN A 295 -3.45 16.14 -13.08
C ASN A 295 -2.82 17.51 -13.39
N PRO A 296 -3.11 18.12 -14.57
CA PRO A 296 -2.53 19.40 -14.97
C PRO A 296 -2.75 20.52 -13.95
N LYS A 297 -3.90 20.53 -13.27
CA LYS A 297 -4.27 21.54 -12.27
C LYS A 297 -3.46 21.42 -10.96
N LYS A 298 -2.87 20.23 -10.67
CA LYS A 298 -2.08 19.99 -9.45
C LYS A 298 -0.57 20.18 -9.64
N ILE A 299 -0.08 20.28 -10.87
CA ILE A 299 1.37 20.38 -11.16
C ILE A 299 2.01 21.61 -10.52
N HIS A 300 1.28 22.72 -10.43
CA HIS A 300 1.81 23.93 -9.82
C HIS A 300 2.25 23.75 -8.36
N LYS A 301 1.65 22.80 -7.63
CA LYS A 301 2.08 22.42 -6.26
C LYS A 301 3.38 21.62 -6.25
N TYR A 302 3.62 20.76 -7.26
CA TYR A 302 4.84 19.96 -7.35
C TYR A 302 6.05 20.80 -7.83
N SER A 303 5.87 21.73 -8.74
CA SER A 303 6.95 22.61 -9.20
C SER A 303 7.41 23.60 -8.14
N LYS A 304 6.56 23.97 -7.16
CA LYS A 304 6.97 24.75 -5.99
C LYS A 304 7.78 23.97 -4.97
N ALA A 305 7.68 22.65 -4.93
CA ALA A 305 8.42 21.80 -4.01
C ALA A 305 9.85 21.45 -4.52
N ILE A 306 10.15 21.80 -5.80
CA ILE A 306 11.45 21.59 -6.43
C ILE A 306 12.30 22.90 -6.41
N LYS A 307 11.68 24.04 -6.08
CA LYS A 307 12.38 25.30 -5.81
C LYS A 307 12.85 25.36 -4.37
#